data_df17917ee84dcfc973b8dafbc541f33a
#
_entry.id   df17917ee84dcfc973b8dafbc541f33a
#
_cell.length_a   1.000
_cell.length_b   1.000
_cell.length_c   1.000
_cell.angle_alpha   90.00
_cell.angle_beta   90.00
_cell.angle_gamma   90.00
#
_symmetry.space_group_name_H-M   'P 1'
#
loop_
_entity.id
_entity.type
_entity.pdbx_description
1 polymer ?
#
loop_
_entity_poly.entity_id
_entity_poly.type
_entity_poly.pdbx_seq_one_letter_code
_entity_poly.pdbx_strand_id
1 'polypeptide(L)'
;ISECLVGSEMCIRDRNTSEENMDLRLEYFVKNVMEHILKKDLELAGGDKSKCVLYAYDVVNEYMHSGSPKGTFWNTIYGITDKEKNAGYMSSTGVTLRPKFVKEAFQWADEICKKYDRDDVKLMYNDFNTYLCPEDEVLLIDFINEDGKICDGLGMQSHLTVGNAAHSPDLYAQALECFRSNMPDMDIHITEIDAGYTSTADKVVTDQDQAAYYDQIMGALLQSKAKGTKISALVIWSLYDGVSWRPAKFPCLFNGLYMPKAAFYAVIDAKKQYWD
;
A
#
# COMPACT_ATOMS: atom_id res chain seq x y z
N ILE A 1 14.66 8.51 7.18
CA ILE A 1 15.00 9.71 6.35
C ILE A 1 13.77 10.19 5.57
N SER A 2 12.87 9.33 5.16
CA SER A 2 11.67 9.72 4.38
C SER A 2 10.64 10.51 5.18
N GLU A 3 10.47 10.25 6.45
CA GLU A 3 9.51 10.99 7.29
C GLU A 3 9.96 12.42 7.66
N CYS A 4 11.27 12.66 7.70
CA CYS A 4 11.81 13.95 8.16
C CYS A 4 11.93 15.02 7.06
N LEU A 5 11.98 14.66 5.80
CA LEU A 5 12.38 15.62 4.75
C LEU A 5 11.22 16.33 4.06
N VAL A 6 9.99 15.88 4.19
CA VAL A 6 8.92 16.40 3.34
C VAL A 6 7.57 16.64 4.00
N GLY A 7 7.21 15.87 4.97
CA GLY A 7 5.82 15.92 5.43
C GLY A 7 5.62 16.78 6.67
N SER A 8 6.29 16.40 7.75
CA SER A 8 5.81 16.81 9.07
C SER A 8 6.13 18.25 9.45
N GLU A 9 7.34 18.72 9.20
CA GLU A 9 7.72 20.06 9.68
C GLU A 9 7.24 21.20 8.79
N MET A 10 7.26 21.05 7.47
CA MET A 10 6.67 22.05 6.56
C MET A 10 5.15 22.07 6.71
N CYS A 11 4.50 20.92 6.82
CA CYS A 11 3.06 20.84 7.04
C CYS A 11 2.63 21.37 8.43
N ILE A 12 3.41 21.12 9.49
CA ILE A 12 3.10 21.60 10.84
C ILE A 12 3.12 23.13 10.93
N ARG A 13 3.97 23.80 10.17
CA ARG A 13 4.09 25.27 10.17
C ARG A 13 3.01 25.98 9.35
N ASP A 14 2.41 25.30 8.38
CA ASP A 14 1.51 25.90 7.41
C ASP A 14 0.05 25.42 7.48
N ARG A 15 -0.44 25.16 8.68
CA ARG A 15 -1.84 24.73 8.92
C ARG A 15 -2.91 25.62 8.29
N ASN A 16 -2.56 26.82 7.89
CA ASN A 16 -3.45 27.82 7.30
C ASN A 16 -3.07 28.15 5.85
N THR A 17 -2.31 27.28 5.17
CA THR A 17 -2.01 27.52 3.76
C THR A 17 -3.24 27.28 2.89
N SER A 18 -3.29 27.95 1.73
CA SER A 18 -4.36 27.71 0.75
C SER A 18 -4.16 26.39 0.01
N GLU A 19 -5.24 25.83 -0.53
CA GLU A 19 -5.22 24.67 -1.43
C GLU A 19 -4.24 24.89 -2.60
N GLU A 20 -4.31 26.07 -3.27
CA GLU A 20 -3.40 26.44 -4.35
C GLU A 20 -1.91 26.34 -3.96
N ASN A 21 -1.54 26.84 -2.77
CA ASN A 21 -0.17 26.71 -2.30
C ASN A 21 0.25 25.27 -2.00
N MET A 22 -0.70 24.45 -1.52
CA MET A 22 -0.43 23.02 -1.29
C MET A 22 -0.29 22.27 -2.61
N ASP A 23 -1.11 22.57 -3.61
CA ASP A 23 -1.00 22.00 -4.95
C ASP A 23 0.37 22.27 -5.55
N LEU A 24 0.84 23.53 -5.51
CA LEU A 24 2.17 23.91 -6.00
C LEU A 24 3.31 23.17 -5.27
N ARG A 25 3.19 22.98 -3.97
CA ARG A 25 4.18 22.24 -3.17
C ARG A 25 4.18 20.76 -3.48
N LEU A 26 2.99 20.17 -3.61
CA LEU A 26 2.84 18.77 -3.93
C LEU A 26 3.37 18.47 -5.33
N GLU A 27 3.01 19.31 -6.32
CA GLU A 27 3.56 19.22 -7.68
C GLU A 27 5.08 19.28 -7.68
N TYR A 28 5.66 20.30 -7.03
CA TYR A 28 7.10 20.45 -6.93
C TYR A 28 7.75 19.22 -6.31
N PHE A 29 7.16 18.70 -5.24
CA PHE A 29 7.69 17.53 -4.55
C PHE A 29 7.63 16.27 -5.41
N VAL A 30 6.46 15.92 -5.93
CA VAL A 30 6.26 14.70 -6.73
C VAL A 30 7.18 14.72 -7.95
N LYS A 31 7.19 15.83 -8.71
CA LYS A 31 8.02 15.94 -9.92
C LYS A 31 9.51 15.82 -9.62
N ASN A 32 10.01 16.52 -8.58
CA ASN A 32 11.44 16.48 -8.27
C ASN A 32 11.88 15.13 -7.69
N VAL A 33 11.07 14.49 -6.86
CA VAL A 33 11.40 13.17 -6.33
C VAL A 33 11.43 12.13 -7.44
N MET A 34 10.38 12.06 -8.26
CA MET A 34 10.34 11.14 -9.40
C MET A 34 11.50 11.38 -10.37
N GLU A 35 11.74 12.63 -10.73
CA GLU A 35 12.87 12.97 -11.62
C GLU A 35 14.22 12.55 -11.03
N HIS A 36 14.44 12.78 -9.73
CA HIS A 36 15.67 12.37 -9.06
C HIS A 36 15.85 10.84 -9.07
N ILE A 37 14.81 10.10 -8.73
CA ILE A 37 14.85 8.63 -8.66
C ILE A 37 15.11 8.05 -10.05
N LEU A 38 14.38 8.49 -11.09
CA LEU A 38 14.54 7.98 -12.45
C LEU A 38 15.92 8.32 -13.03
N LYS A 39 16.42 9.53 -12.80
CA LYS A 39 17.78 9.91 -13.20
C LYS A 39 18.82 9.03 -12.52
N LYS A 40 18.65 8.78 -11.22
CA LYS A 40 19.61 7.99 -10.45
C LYS A 40 19.60 6.52 -10.87
N ASP A 41 18.43 5.95 -11.13
CA ASP A 41 18.29 4.59 -11.64
C ASP A 41 18.95 4.44 -13.02
N LEU A 42 18.72 5.38 -13.94
CA LEU A 42 19.38 5.42 -15.25
C LEU A 42 20.90 5.60 -15.15
N GLU A 43 21.38 6.46 -14.25
CA GLU A 43 22.82 6.66 -13.99
C GLU A 43 23.47 5.36 -13.53
N LEU A 44 22.86 4.68 -12.54
CA LEU A 44 23.38 3.41 -12.01
C LEU A 44 23.33 2.28 -13.05
N ALA A 45 22.35 2.33 -13.95
CA ALA A 45 22.23 1.42 -15.10
C ALA A 45 23.21 1.74 -16.26
N GLY A 46 24.05 2.79 -16.11
CA GLY A 46 24.96 3.23 -17.17
C GLY A 46 24.25 3.78 -18.41
N GLY A 47 23.03 4.31 -18.24
CA GLY A 47 22.15 4.79 -19.32
C GLY A 47 21.39 3.71 -20.07
N ASP A 48 21.56 2.44 -19.70
CA ASP A 48 20.88 1.30 -20.30
C ASP A 48 19.59 0.98 -19.52
N LYS A 49 18.43 1.39 -20.06
CA LYS A 49 17.12 1.20 -19.44
C LYS A 49 16.81 -0.26 -19.09
N SER A 50 17.32 -1.21 -19.89
CA SER A 50 17.09 -2.64 -19.63
C SER A 50 17.77 -3.14 -18.34
N LYS A 51 18.65 -2.34 -17.75
CA LYS A 51 19.34 -2.60 -16.49
C LYS A 51 18.81 -1.78 -15.32
N CYS A 52 17.83 -0.92 -15.55
CA CYS A 52 17.15 -0.21 -14.49
C CYS A 52 16.46 -1.21 -13.54
N VAL A 53 16.48 -0.91 -12.25
CA VAL A 53 15.94 -1.78 -11.21
C VAL A 53 14.62 -1.29 -10.64
N LEU A 54 14.30 -0.01 -10.82
CA LEU A 54 13.02 0.55 -10.41
C LEU A 54 11.94 0.05 -11.37
N TYR A 55 11.00 -0.75 -10.87
CA TYR A 55 9.89 -1.27 -11.65
C TYR A 55 8.51 -0.80 -11.15
N ALA A 56 8.42 -0.30 -9.92
CA ALA A 56 7.21 0.23 -9.34
C ALA A 56 7.52 1.32 -8.30
N TYR A 57 6.58 2.23 -8.10
CA TYR A 57 6.68 3.33 -7.15
C TYR A 57 5.32 3.64 -6.52
N ASP A 58 5.26 3.70 -5.18
CA ASP A 58 4.06 4.09 -4.45
C ASP A 58 3.94 5.62 -4.48
N VAL A 59 3.10 6.13 -5.39
CA VAL A 59 2.92 7.58 -5.59
C VAL A 59 2.25 8.23 -4.40
N VAL A 60 1.22 7.56 -3.86
CA VAL A 60 0.47 8.01 -2.68
C VAL A 60 0.33 6.86 -1.70
N ASN A 61 0.60 7.14 -0.43
CA ASN A 61 0.49 6.21 0.67
C ASN A 61 -0.55 6.66 1.69
N GLU A 62 -1.45 5.73 2.09
CA GLU A 62 -2.38 5.86 3.21
C GLU A 62 -3.41 7.00 3.10
N TYR A 63 -3.81 7.37 1.90
CA TYR A 63 -4.83 8.39 1.72
C TYR A 63 -6.19 7.97 2.30
N MET A 64 -6.65 6.74 2.04
CA MET A 64 -7.95 6.26 2.50
C MET A 64 -8.10 6.32 4.03
N HIS A 65 -6.99 6.19 4.76
CA HIS A 65 -6.94 6.24 6.22
C HIS A 65 -6.48 7.59 6.78
N SER A 66 -6.28 8.60 5.95
CA SER A 66 -5.89 9.97 6.37
C SER A 66 -6.97 10.71 7.16
N GLY A 67 -8.23 10.25 7.10
CA GLY A 67 -9.39 10.78 7.80
C GLY A 67 -9.47 10.50 9.31
N SER A 68 -8.48 9.83 9.89
CA SER A 68 -8.41 9.54 11.32
C SER A 68 -8.58 10.81 12.19
N PRO A 69 -9.19 10.72 13.40
CA PRO A 69 -9.40 11.88 14.31
C PRO A 69 -8.13 12.64 14.70
N LYS A 70 -6.96 12.05 14.47
CA LYS A 70 -5.66 12.74 14.63
C LYS A 70 -5.24 13.54 13.39
N GLY A 71 -6.12 13.62 12.40
CA GLY A 71 -6.15 14.37 11.17
C GLY A 71 -4.82 14.85 10.61
N THR A 72 -4.48 14.44 9.42
CA THR A 72 -3.45 15.12 8.65
C THR A 72 -3.97 16.49 8.20
N PHE A 73 -3.09 17.44 7.92
CA PHE A 73 -3.47 18.76 7.36
C PHE A 73 -4.17 18.65 6.00
N TRP A 74 -3.94 17.56 5.28
CA TRP A 74 -4.58 17.24 4.03
C TRP A 74 -6.11 17.33 4.14
N ASN A 75 -6.70 16.72 5.17
CA ASN A 75 -8.15 16.77 5.37
C ASN A 75 -8.68 18.15 5.81
N THR A 76 -7.82 19.00 6.36
CA THR A 76 -8.19 20.38 6.69
C THR A 76 -8.21 21.25 5.42
N ILE A 77 -7.32 20.98 4.47
CA ILE A 77 -7.17 21.75 3.23
C ILE A 77 -8.06 21.16 2.13
N TYR A 78 -8.04 19.83 1.97
CA TYR A 78 -8.74 19.09 0.90
C TYR A 78 -9.90 18.24 1.42
N GLY A 79 -10.55 18.65 2.52
CA GLY A 79 -11.63 17.88 3.13
C GLY A 79 -12.81 17.66 2.21
N ILE A 80 -13.56 16.60 2.47
CA ILE A 80 -14.76 16.30 1.71
C ILE A 80 -15.82 17.43 1.85
N THR A 81 -16.30 17.91 0.73
CA THR A 81 -17.37 18.93 0.68
C THR A 81 -18.75 18.33 0.91
N ASP A 82 -19.72 19.15 1.32
CA ASP A 82 -21.11 18.69 1.46
C ASP A 82 -21.72 18.24 0.11
N LYS A 83 -21.26 18.82 -1.00
CA LYS A 83 -21.65 18.38 -2.35
C LYS A 83 -21.19 16.95 -2.63
N GLU A 84 -19.95 16.61 -2.28
CA GLU A 84 -19.40 15.26 -2.46
C GLU A 84 -20.08 14.25 -1.55
N LYS A 85 -20.35 14.61 -0.27
CA LYS A 85 -21.12 13.79 0.66
C LYS A 85 -22.52 13.47 0.11
N ASN A 86 -23.21 14.49 -0.39
CA ASN A 86 -24.55 14.34 -0.97
C ASN A 86 -24.55 13.55 -2.28
N ALA A 87 -23.44 13.55 -3.01
CA ALA A 87 -23.24 12.75 -4.22
C ALA A 87 -22.84 11.29 -3.93
N GLY A 88 -22.65 10.92 -2.67
CA GLY A 88 -22.25 9.56 -2.27
C GLY A 88 -20.76 9.28 -2.44
N TYR A 89 -19.91 10.30 -2.51
CA TYR A 89 -18.44 10.13 -2.66
C TYR A 89 -17.69 10.06 -1.33
N MET A 90 -18.38 9.83 -0.24
CA MET A 90 -17.72 9.62 1.06
C MET A 90 -17.38 8.13 1.25
N SER A 91 -16.12 7.84 1.50
CA SER A 91 -15.66 6.49 1.84
C SER A 91 -16.16 6.03 3.21
N SER A 92 -16.05 4.76 3.49
CA SER A 92 -16.30 4.16 4.81
C SER A 92 -15.36 4.70 5.90
N THR A 93 -14.19 5.21 5.51
CA THR A 93 -13.19 5.82 6.42
C THR A 93 -13.37 7.33 6.60
N GLY A 94 -14.30 7.95 5.88
CA GLY A 94 -14.68 9.36 6.05
C GLY A 94 -13.88 10.35 5.20
N VAL A 95 -13.15 9.90 4.18
CA VAL A 95 -12.51 10.75 3.16
C VAL A 95 -13.29 10.75 1.86
N THR A 96 -13.01 11.70 0.95
CA THR A 96 -13.64 11.68 -0.38
C THR A 96 -13.06 10.53 -1.24
N LEU A 97 -13.91 9.88 -2.02
CA LEU A 97 -13.50 8.90 -3.03
C LEU A 97 -13.01 9.56 -4.33
N ARG A 98 -13.03 10.90 -4.38
CA ARG A 98 -12.61 11.68 -5.56
C ARG A 98 -11.60 12.78 -5.18
N PRO A 99 -10.47 12.42 -4.56
CA PRO A 99 -9.47 13.39 -4.09
C PRO A 99 -8.64 13.93 -5.28
N LYS A 100 -8.95 15.17 -5.69
CA LYS A 100 -8.27 15.83 -6.81
C LYS A 100 -6.73 15.79 -6.67
N PHE A 101 -6.21 16.16 -5.50
CA PHE A 101 -4.76 16.21 -5.27
C PHE A 101 -4.06 14.83 -5.37
N VAL A 102 -4.77 13.73 -5.04
CA VAL A 102 -4.25 12.38 -5.23
C VAL A 102 -4.15 12.05 -6.71
N LYS A 103 -5.21 12.33 -7.49
CA LYS A 103 -5.19 12.14 -8.94
C LYS A 103 -4.09 12.98 -9.60
N GLU A 104 -3.93 14.24 -9.20
CA GLU A 104 -2.87 15.13 -9.71
C GLU A 104 -1.48 14.61 -9.37
N ALA A 105 -1.26 14.02 -8.19
CA ALA A 105 0.01 13.39 -7.86
C ALA A 105 0.38 12.27 -8.84
N PHE A 106 -0.59 11.42 -9.22
CA PHE A 106 -0.39 10.40 -10.25
C PHE A 106 -0.14 11.00 -11.63
N GLN A 107 -0.86 12.06 -12.01
CA GLN A 107 -0.63 12.76 -13.27
C GLN A 107 0.79 13.32 -13.37
N TRP A 108 1.30 13.96 -12.30
CA TRP A 108 2.66 14.48 -12.27
C TRP A 108 3.73 13.38 -12.27
N ALA A 109 3.48 12.27 -11.59
CA ALA A 109 4.39 11.13 -11.61
C ALA A 109 4.47 10.51 -13.01
N ASP A 110 3.32 10.28 -13.66
CA ASP A 110 3.21 9.77 -15.02
C ASP A 110 3.89 10.71 -16.06
N GLU A 111 3.69 12.04 -15.91
CA GLU A 111 4.38 13.04 -16.74
C GLU A 111 5.90 12.88 -16.68
N ILE A 112 6.45 12.66 -15.47
CA ILE A 112 7.90 12.51 -15.30
C ILE A 112 8.36 11.14 -15.82
N CYS A 113 7.60 10.06 -15.63
CA CYS A 113 7.91 8.77 -16.24
C CYS A 113 8.00 8.88 -17.77
N LYS A 114 7.02 9.49 -18.41
CA LYS A 114 7.02 9.75 -19.85
C LYS A 114 8.19 10.63 -20.31
N LYS A 115 8.51 11.69 -19.58
CA LYS A 115 9.65 12.56 -19.86
C LYS A 115 10.98 11.81 -19.93
N TYR A 116 11.15 10.78 -19.10
CA TYR A 116 12.36 9.96 -19.04
C TYR A 116 12.24 8.65 -19.84
N ASP A 117 11.13 8.48 -20.58
CA ASP A 117 10.82 7.25 -21.34
C ASP A 117 10.94 6.00 -20.42
N ARG A 118 10.30 6.12 -19.24
CA ARG A 118 10.22 5.11 -18.18
C ARG A 118 8.76 4.75 -17.89
N ASP A 119 7.94 4.60 -18.95
CA ASP A 119 6.56 4.10 -18.87
C ASP A 119 6.48 2.63 -18.40
N ASP A 120 7.63 1.98 -18.24
CA ASP A 120 7.79 0.67 -17.65
C ASP A 120 7.61 0.66 -16.12
N VAL A 121 7.81 1.82 -15.46
CA VAL A 121 7.65 1.95 -14.00
C VAL A 121 6.18 2.02 -13.65
N LYS A 122 5.70 1.07 -12.87
CA LYS A 122 4.32 1.03 -12.40
C LYS A 122 4.08 2.04 -11.29
N LEU A 123 3.05 2.84 -11.44
CA LEU A 123 2.63 3.82 -10.45
C LEU A 123 1.53 3.20 -9.58
N MET A 124 1.79 3.06 -8.28
CA MET A 124 0.94 2.33 -7.34
C MET A 124 0.31 3.28 -6.33
N TYR A 125 -0.91 2.97 -5.92
CA TYR A 125 -1.52 3.47 -4.69
C TYR A 125 -1.29 2.44 -3.57
N ASN A 126 -0.80 2.84 -2.39
CA ASN A 126 -0.49 1.94 -1.29
C ASN A 126 -1.27 2.33 -0.04
N ASP A 127 -1.89 1.34 0.64
CA ASP A 127 -2.60 1.61 1.89
C ASP A 127 -2.66 0.36 2.80
N PHE A 128 -3.00 0.57 4.08
CA PHE A 128 -3.25 -0.50 5.03
C PHE A 128 -4.74 -0.82 5.11
N ASN A 129 -5.09 -1.99 5.65
CA ASN A 129 -6.49 -2.43 5.81
C ASN A 129 -7.36 -2.36 4.54
N THR A 130 -6.76 -2.34 3.36
CA THR A 130 -7.46 -2.29 2.06
C THR A 130 -8.50 -3.40 1.91
N TYR A 131 -8.28 -4.54 2.57
CA TYR A 131 -9.21 -5.68 2.60
C TYR A 131 -10.46 -5.46 3.47
N LEU A 132 -10.52 -4.37 4.25
CA LEU A 132 -11.70 -3.99 5.02
C LEU A 132 -12.63 -3.03 4.26
N CYS A 133 -12.14 -2.38 3.23
CA CYS A 133 -12.90 -1.42 2.40
C CYS A 133 -12.60 -1.59 0.90
N PRO A 134 -12.66 -2.83 0.36
CA PRO A 134 -12.16 -3.08 -0.99
C PRO A 134 -12.95 -2.32 -2.08
N GLU A 135 -14.24 -2.07 -1.89
CA GLU A 135 -15.05 -1.31 -2.83
C GLU A 135 -14.63 0.18 -2.86
N ASP A 136 -14.27 0.76 -1.72
CA ASP A 136 -13.77 2.14 -1.65
C ASP A 136 -12.43 2.27 -2.39
N GLU A 137 -11.53 1.28 -2.24
CA GLU A 137 -10.26 1.24 -2.96
C GLU A 137 -10.46 1.17 -4.48
N VAL A 138 -11.40 0.35 -4.93
CA VAL A 138 -11.79 0.28 -6.35
C VAL A 138 -12.26 1.64 -6.86
N LEU A 139 -13.19 2.28 -6.14
CA LEU A 139 -13.73 3.58 -6.54
C LEU A 139 -12.69 4.70 -6.57
N LEU A 140 -11.73 4.67 -5.64
CA LEU A 140 -10.61 5.61 -5.63
C LEU A 140 -9.72 5.41 -6.87
N ILE A 141 -9.34 4.18 -7.17
CA ILE A 141 -8.48 3.87 -8.32
C ILE A 141 -9.21 4.18 -9.64
N ASP A 142 -10.50 3.86 -9.73
CA ASP A 142 -11.33 4.23 -10.89
C ASP A 142 -11.36 5.74 -11.10
N PHE A 143 -11.46 6.53 -10.02
CA PHE A 143 -11.39 7.99 -10.11
C PHE A 143 -10.02 8.48 -10.58
N ILE A 144 -8.93 7.91 -10.06
CA ILE A 144 -7.57 8.28 -10.51
C ILE A 144 -7.43 8.03 -12.02
N ASN A 145 -8.01 6.93 -12.50
CA ASN A 145 -7.89 6.47 -13.88
C ASN A 145 -9.03 6.96 -14.82
N GLU A 146 -9.96 7.82 -14.37
CA GLU A 146 -11.14 8.17 -15.17
C GLU A 146 -10.86 8.87 -16.50
N ASP A 147 -9.70 9.56 -16.61
CA ASP A 147 -9.26 10.26 -17.85
C ASP A 147 -8.18 9.45 -18.63
N GLY A 148 -7.85 8.28 -18.16
CA GLY A 148 -6.82 7.40 -18.72
C GLY A 148 -6.02 6.70 -17.63
N LYS A 149 -5.45 5.56 -17.95
CA LYS A 149 -4.71 4.76 -16.97
C LYS A 149 -3.40 5.43 -16.58
N ILE A 150 -3.32 5.93 -15.36
CA ILE A 150 -2.13 6.54 -14.73
C ILE A 150 -1.79 5.91 -13.37
N CYS A 151 -2.69 5.12 -12.80
CA CYS A 151 -2.43 4.25 -11.66
C CYS A 151 -2.44 2.81 -12.17
N ASP A 152 -1.38 2.06 -11.94
CA ASP A 152 -1.19 0.70 -12.44
C ASP A 152 -1.64 -0.37 -11.47
N GLY A 153 -1.80 -0.05 -10.21
CA GLY A 153 -2.18 -1.07 -9.22
C GLY A 153 -2.35 -0.55 -7.80
N LEU A 154 -2.69 -1.52 -6.95
CA LEU A 154 -2.92 -1.36 -5.52
C LEU A 154 -1.83 -2.07 -4.72
N GLY A 155 -1.18 -1.34 -3.83
CA GLY A 155 -0.35 -1.87 -2.76
C GLY A 155 -1.20 -2.15 -1.52
N MET A 156 -1.20 -3.40 -1.07
CA MET A 156 -1.82 -3.84 0.17
C MET A 156 -0.72 -3.98 1.22
N GLN A 157 -0.61 -3.05 2.17
CA GLN A 157 0.42 -3.13 3.22
C GLN A 157 0.34 -4.44 4.00
N SER A 158 -0.88 -4.86 4.36
CA SER A 158 -1.12 -6.16 5.02
C SER A 158 -0.46 -6.26 6.39
N HIS A 159 -0.60 -5.22 7.23
CA HIS A 159 -0.24 -5.25 8.64
C HIS A 159 -1.30 -6.00 9.44
N LEU A 160 -1.10 -7.29 9.62
CA LEU A 160 -2.10 -8.22 10.12
C LEU A 160 -1.91 -8.54 11.62
N THR A 161 -2.95 -9.08 12.24
CA THR A 161 -2.92 -9.54 13.64
C THR A 161 -3.60 -10.90 13.75
N VAL A 162 -2.82 -11.90 14.15
CA VAL A 162 -3.28 -13.28 14.31
C VAL A 162 -4.41 -13.35 15.33
N GLY A 163 -5.50 -13.99 14.95
CA GLY A 163 -6.66 -14.19 15.81
C GLY A 163 -7.56 -12.95 15.99
N ASN A 164 -7.32 -11.88 15.23
CA ASN A 164 -8.25 -10.76 15.12
C ASN A 164 -9.29 -11.07 14.02
N ALA A 165 -10.57 -11.01 14.35
CA ALA A 165 -11.65 -11.30 13.41
C ALA A 165 -11.70 -10.33 12.21
N ALA A 166 -11.31 -9.06 12.41
CA ALA A 166 -11.20 -8.07 11.34
C ALA A 166 -10.02 -8.34 10.38
N HIS A 167 -9.08 -9.19 10.77
CA HIS A 167 -7.93 -9.58 9.95
C HIS A 167 -8.04 -11.05 9.52
N SER A 168 -9.27 -11.57 9.34
CA SER A 168 -9.46 -12.96 8.98
C SER A 168 -8.99 -13.26 7.54
N PRO A 169 -8.39 -14.44 7.29
CA PRO A 169 -8.02 -14.87 5.94
C PRO A 169 -9.20 -14.89 4.96
N ASP A 170 -10.43 -15.15 5.46
CA ASP A 170 -11.64 -15.16 4.63
C ASP A 170 -11.99 -13.75 4.12
N LEU A 171 -11.91 -12.70 4.97
CA LEU A 171 -12.09 -11.31 4.55
C LEU A 171 -11.02 -10.90 3.54
N TYR A 172 -9.79 -11.33 3.79
CA TYR A 172 -8.68 -11.08 2.87
C TYR A 172 -8.92 -11.72 1.49
N ALA A 173 -9.37 -12.96 1.45
CA ALA A 173 -9.73 -13.65 0.21
C ALA A 173 -10.92 -13.00 -0.52
N GLN A 174 -11.93 -12.51 0.22
CA GLN A 174 -13.06 -11.77 -0.36
C GLN A 174 -12.62 -10.46 -1.01
N ALA A 175 -11.71 -9.72 -0.36
CA ALA A 175 -11.16 -8.49 -0.93
C ALA A 175 -10.37 -8.77 -2.21
N LEU A 176 -9.54 -9.81 -2.25
CA LEU A 176 -8.83 -10.21 -3.47
C LEU A 176 -9.80 -10.57 -4.60
N GLU A 177 -10.93 -11.19 -4.31
CA GLU A 177 -11.97 -11.49 -5.30
C GLU A 177 -12.67 -10.21 -5.79
N CYS A 178 -12.91 -9.23 -4.89
CA CYS A 178 -13.42 -7.92 -5.25
C CYS A 178 -12.47 -7.21 -6.21
N PHE A 179 -11.18 -7.15 -5.89
CA PHE A 179 -10.15 -6.53 -6.76
C PHE A 179 -10.04 -7.25 -8.11
N ARG A 180 -9.99 -8.58 -8.11
CA ARG A 180 -9.96 -9.37 -9.35
C ARG A 180 -11.14 -9.09 -10.27
N SER A 181 -12.33 -8.94 -9.70
CA SER A 181 -13.57 -8.76 -10.46
C SER A 181 -13.75 -7.35 -10.99
N ASN A 182 -13.32 -6.33 -10.24
CA ASN A 182 -13.53 -4.92 -10.57
C ASN A 182 -12.29 -4.24 -11.18
N MET A 183 -11.09 -4.79 -10.93
CA MET A 183 -9.83 -4.24 -11.40
C MET A 183 -8.95 -5.33 -12.08
N PRO A 184 -9.44 -6.07 -13.11
CA PRO A 184 -8.77 -7.25 -13.66
C PRO A 184 -7.41 -6.95 -14.31
N ASP A 185 -7.21 -5.69 -14.71
CA ASP A 185 -5.99 -5.23 -15.38
C ASP A 185 -5.00 -4.52 -14.46
N MET A 186 -5.32 -4.42 -13.17
CA MET A 186 -4.48 -3.77 -12.17
C MET A 186 -3.54 -4.76 -11.49
N ASP A 187 -2.32 -4.33 -11.21
CA ASP A 187 -1.40 -5.11 -10.39
C ASP A 187 -1.75 -5.00 -8.90
N ILE A 188 -1.62 -6.11 -8.19
CA ILE A 188 -1.74 -6.16 -6.73
C ILE A 188 -0.36 -6.47 -6.16
N HIS A 189 0.16 -5.56 -5.33
CA HIS A 189 1.39 -5.77 -4.56
C HIS A 189 1.03 -5.98 -3.10
N ILE A 190 1.60 -6.99 -2.46
CA ILE A 190 1.59 -7.12 -1.02
C ILE A 190 2.87 -6.46 -0.55
N THR A 191 2.76 -5.22 -0.04
CA THR A 191 3.90 -4.32 0.08
C THR A 191 4.63 -4.40 1.41
N GLU A 192 3.93 -4.79 2.49
CA GLU A 192 4.46 -4.65 3.84
C GLU A 192 4.00 -5.77 4.79
N ILE A 193 3.78 -6.98 4.27
CA ILE A 193 3.14 -8.01 5.09
C ILE A 193 3.93 -8.32 6.36
N ASP A 194 3.27 -8.19 7.47
CA ASP A 194 3.66 -8.68 8.77
C ASP A 194 2.42 -9.17 9.53
N ALA A 195 2.54 -10.19 10.37
CA ALA A 195 1.42 -10.76 11.12
C ALA A 195 1.76 -10.89 12.61
N GLY A 196 1.46 -9.84 13.36
CA GLY A 196 1.73 -9.79 14.78
C GLY A 196 0.72 -10.61 15.61
N TYR A 197 1.13 -11.02 16.80
CA TYR A 197 0.23 -11.64 17.78
C TYR A 197 0.49 -11.13 19.20
N THR A 198 -0.51 -11.33 20.05
CA THR A 198 -0.40 -11.04 21.48
C THR A 198 -1.19 -12.10 22.23
N SER A 199 -0.54 -12.77 23.19
CA SER A 199 -1.25 -13.64 24.13
C SER A 199 -1.89 -12.79 25.25
N THR A 200 -3.08 -13.19 25.65
CA THR A 200 -3.80 -12.65 26.81
C THR A 200 -3.97 -13.76 27.84
N ALA A 201 -4.48 -13.43 29.03
CA ALA A 201 -4.76 -14.41 30.07
C ALA A 201 -5.76 -15.51 29.58
N ASP A 202 -6.70 -15.10 28.73
CA ASP A 202 -7.77 -15.98 28.24
C ASP A 202 -7.44 -16.68 26.91
N LYS A 203 -6.42 -16.20 26.20
CA LYS A 203 -6.04 -16.72 24.88
C LYS A 203 -4.54 -16.68 24.68
N VAL A 204 -3.92 -17.84 24.66
CA VAL A 204 -2.52 -18.01 24.29
C VAL A 204 -2.43 -18.11 22.77
N VAL A 205 -1.61 -17.25 22.14
CA VAL A 205 -1.27 -17.30 20.71
C VAL A 205 0.22 -17.58 20.58
N THR A 206 0.57 -18.49 19.71
CA THR A 206 1.91 -19.04 19.57
C THR A 206 2.50 -18.78 18.19
N ASP A 207 3.81 -19.06 18.02
CA ASP A 207 4.47 -19.09 16.70
C ASP A 207 3.81 -20.08 15.71
N GLN A 208 3.19 -21.16 16.21
CA GLN A 208 2.47 -22.12 15.38
C GLN A 208 1.14 -21.55 14.88
N ASP A 209 0.44 -20.76 15.70
CA ASP A 209 -0.77 -20.05 15.27
C ASP A 209 -0.43 -18.98 14.22
N GLN A 210 0.71 -18.29 14.39
CA GLN A 210 1.22 -17.36 13.40
C GLN A 210 1.54 -18.09 12.08
N ALA A 211 2.18 -19.24 12.13
CA ALA A 211 2.50 -20.05 10.95
C ALA A 211 1.22 -20.51 10.21
N ALA A 212 0.24 -21.02 10.95
CA ALA A 212 -1.05 -21.43 10.39
C ALA A 212 -1.80 -20.25 9.76
N TYR A 213 -1.68 -19.06 10.34
CA TYR A 213 -2.27 -17.84 9.78
C TYR A 213 -1.58 -17.42 8.49
N TYR A 214 -0.24 -17.40 8.45
CA TYR A 214 0.51 -17.13 7.21
C TYR A 214 0.19 -18.14 6.10
N ASP A 215 0.05 -19.42 6.44
CA ASP A 215 -0.34 -20.46 5.48
C ASP A 215 -1.70 -20.14 4.84
N GLN A 216 -2.70 -19.73 5.63
CA GLN A 216 -4.02 -19.36 5.12
C GLN A 216 -3.98 -18.10 4.24
N ILE A 217 -3.23 -17.05 4.63
CA ILE A 217 -3.06 -15.84 3.83
C ILE A 217 -2.33 -16.15 2.50
N MET A 218 -1.26 -16.94 2.56
CA MET A 218 -0.54 -17.38 1.36
C MET A 218 -1.43 -18.22 0.46
N GLY A 219 -2.26 -19.09 1.04
CA GLY A 219 -3.26 -19.86 0.30
C GLY A 219 -4.26 -18.96 -0.42
N ALA A 220 -4.79 -17.92 0.24
CA ALA A 220 -5.68 -16.94 -0.38
C ALA A 220 -5.02 -16.21 -1.55
N LEU A 221 -3.78 -15.75 -1.37
CA LEU A 221 -3.01 -15.07 -2.42
C LEU A 221 -2.75 -15.96 -3.63
N LEU A 222 -2.24 -17.18 -3.42
CA LEU A 222 -1.91 -18.12 -4.50
C LEU A 222 -3.16 -18.59 -5.25
N GLN A 223 -4.26 -18.89 -4.54
CA GLN A 223 -5.53 -19.25 -5.16
C GLN A 223 -6.14 -18.09 -5.96
N SER A 224 -6.04 -16.86 -5.46
CA SER A 224 -6.48 -15.67 -6.19
C SER A 224 -5.63 -15.45 -7.45
N LYS A 225 -4.31 -15.61 -7.34
CA LYS A 225 -3.39 -15.55 -8.50
C LYS A 225 -3.72 -16.63 -9.54
N ALA A 226 -4.02 -17.84 -9.11
CA ALA A 226 -4.45 -18.94 -10.01
C ALA A 226 -5.77 -18.62 -10.74
N LYS A 227 -6.66 -17.81 -10.14
CA LYS A 227 -7.89 -17.32 -10.76
C LYS A 227 -7.67 -16.11 -11.68
N GLY A 228 -6.45 -15.62 -11.82
CA GLY A 228 -6.08 -14.54 -12.73
C GLY A 228 -5.83 -13.17 -12.09
N THR A 229 -5.88 -13.04 -10.75
CA THR A 229 -5.45 -11.80 -10.08
C THR A 229 -3.97 -11.56 -10.36
N LYS A 230 -3.62 -10.35 -10.81
CA LYS A 230 -2.23 -9.99 -11.14
C LYS A 230 -1.43 -9.66 -9.88
N ILE A 231 -1.22 -10.64 -9.00
CA ILE A 231 -0.35 -10.48 -7.83
C ILE A 231 1.09 -10.60 -8.31
N SER A 232 1.87 -9.51 -8.26
CA SER A 232 3.21 -9.45 -8.85
C SER A 232 4.32 -9.19 -7.84
N ALA A 233 4.01 -8.78 -6.61
CA ALA A 233 4.99 -8.60 -5.54
C ALA A 233 4.46 -9.06 -4.19
N LEU A 234 5.39 -9.56 -3.34
CA LEU A 234 5.16 -9.83 -1.93
C LEU A 234 6.43 -9.43 -1.17
N VAL A 235 6.30 -8.46 -0.27
CA VAL A 235 7.39 -7.91 0.54
C VAL A 235 7.07 -8.13 2.01
N ILE A 236 8.01 -8.73 2.73
CA ILE A 236 7.93 -8.90 4.18
C ILE A 236 8.43 -7.62 4.85
N TRP A 237 7.63 -7.04 5.76
CA TRP A 237 7.98 -5.80 6.45
C TRP A 237 8.88 -6.07 7.65
N SER A 238 10.12 -5.63 7.54
CA SER A 238 11.22 -5.85 8.49
C SER A 238 11.94 -7.21 8.39
N LEU A 239 13.22 -7.20 8.77
CA LEU A 239 14.10 -8.37 8.69
C LEU A 239 13.81 -9.39 9.81
N TYR A 240 13.62 -8.91 11.04
CA TYR A 240 13.37 -9.76 12.22
C TYR A 240 12.59 -8.99 13.30
N ASP A 241 12.04 -9.69 14.26
CA ASP A 241 11.16 -9.14 15.30
C ASP A 241 11.76 -7.94 16.04
N GLY A 242 13.07 -7.95 16.31
CA GLY A 242 13.73 -6.92 17.10
C GLY A 242 13.84 -5.53 16.44
N VAL A 243 13.74 -5.44 15.10
CA VAL A 243 13.75 -4.17 14.34
C VAL A 243 12.40 -3.81 13.72
N SER A 244 11.37 -4.61 13.99
CA SER A 244 10.02 -4.31 13.56
C SER A 244 9.50 -3.02 14.22
N TRP A 245 8.62 -2.31 13.54
CA TRP A 245 7.89 -1.16 14.11
C TRP A 245 6.97 -1.54 15.27
N ARG A 246 6.62 -2.84 15.41
CA ARG A 246 5.82 -3.39 16.52
C ARG A 246 6.49 -4.63 17.16
N PRO A 247 7.71 -4.50 17.71
CA PRO A 247 8.53 -5.64 18.13
C PRO A 247 7.87 -6.49 19.23
N ALA A 248 7.06 -5.88 20.10
CA ALA A 248 6.31 -6.58 21.15
C ALA A 248 5.20 -7.50 20.63
N LYS A 249 4.93 -7.51 19.31
CA LYS A 249 3.94 -8.35 18.63
C LYS A 249 4.59 -9.50 17.85
N PHE A 250 5.91 -9.61 17.83
CA PHE A 250 6.64 -10.65 17.12
C PHE A 250 6.16 -10.88 15.67
N PRO A 251 6.09 -9.83 14.81
CA PRO A 251 5.34 -9.91 13.56
C PRO A 251 6.13 -10.51 12.39
N CYS A 252 7.48 -10.60 12.50
CA CYS A 252 8.34 -10.99 11.41
C CYS A 252 8.46 -12.52 11.26
N LEU A 253 9.10 -12.94 10.14
CA LEU A 253 9.40 -14.35 9.87
C LEU A 253 10.63 -14.87 10.62
N PHE A 254 11.49 -13.96 11.14
CA PHE A 254 12.66 -14.27 11.93
C PHE A 254 12.53 -13.69 13.34
N ASN A 255 12.96 -14.44 14.34
CA ASN A 255 12.93 -14.00 15.74
C ASN A 255 14.10 -13.05 16.06
N GLY A 256 14.16 -12.57 17.31
CA GLY A 256 15.22 -11.66 17.78
C GLY A 256 16.64 -12.21 17.74
N LEU A 257 16.83 -13.49 17.46
CA LEU A 257 18.12 -14.15 17.28
C LEU A 257 18.41 -14.49 15.80
N TYR A 258 17.68 -13.88 14.88
CA TYR A 258 17.76 -14.14 13.43
C TYR A 258 17.44 -15.59 13.02
N MET A 259 16.78 -16.35 13.88
CA MET A 259 16.36 -17.71 13.55
C MET A 259 15.01 -17.69 12.85
N PRO A 260 14.82 -18.49 11.78
CA PRO A 260 13.53 -18.60 11.11
C PRO A 260 12.49 -19.18 12.07
N LYS A 261 11.31 -18.54 12.08
CA LYS A 261 10.14 -19.01 12.83
C LYS A 261 9.35 -20.01 11.98
N ALA A 262 8.38 -20.70 12.59
CA ALA A 262 7.50 -21.59 11.85
C ALA A 262 6.77 -20.90 10.69
N ALA A 263 6.45 -19.61 10.82
CA ALA A 263 5.86 -18.77 9.79
C ALA A 263 6.75 -18.63 8.53
N PHE A 264 8.07 -18.63 8.68
CA PHE A 264 8.99 -18.61 7.53
C PHE A 264 8.78 -19.83 6.64
N TYR A 265 8.70 -21.00 7.25
CA TYR A 265 8.49 -22.26 6.52
C TYR A 265 7.09 -22.34 5.91
N ALA A 266 6.05 -21.82 6.60
CA ALA A 266 4.72 -21.73 6.05
C ALA A 266 4.67 -20.90 4.75
N VAL A 267 5.39 -19.76 4.71
CA VAL A 267 5.47 -18.90 3.51
C VAL A 267 6.18 -19.60 2.36
N ILE A 268 7.36 -20.21 2.60
CA ILE A 268 8.14 -20.84 1.50
C ILE A 268 7.53 -22.15 1.00
N ASP A 269 6.82 -22.87 1.83
CA ASP A 269 6.18 -24.16 1.47
C ASP A 269 4.76 -23.98 0.89
N ALA A 270 4.14 -22.80 1.04
CA ALA A 270 2.80 -22.51 0.55
C ALA A 270 2.62 -22.80 -0.96
N LYS A 271 3.65 -22.53 -1.78
CA LYS A 271 3.60 -22.83 -3.22
C LYS A 271 3.33 -24.31 -3.48
N LYS A 272 3.99 -25.21 -2.78
CA LYS A 272 3.80 -26.66 -2.94
C LYS A 272 2.38 -27.10 -2.56
N GLN A 273 1.76 -26.40 -1.62
CA GLN A 273 0.45 -26.78 -1.11
C GLN A 273 -0.70 -26.24 -1.95
N TYR A 274 -0.55 -25.03 -2.53
CA TYR A 274 -1.64 -24.29 -3.17
C TYR A 274 -1.45 -24.03 -4.66
N TRP A 275 -0.29 -24.31 -5.24
CA TRP A 275 0.01 -23.97 -6.62
C TRP A 275 0.39 -25.17 -7.49
N ASP A 276 0.95 -26.26 -6.93
CA ASP A 276 1.25 -27.50 -7.63
C ASP A 276 0.02 -28.41 -7.66
#